data_023f8de790217d171bf5916f6efc7c4a
#
_entry.id   023f8de790217d171bf5916f6efc7c4a
#
_cell.length_a   1.000
_cell.length_b   1.000
_cell.length_c   1.000
_cell.angle_alpha   90.00
_cell.angle_beta   90.00
_cell.angle_gamma   90.00
#
_symmetry.space_group_name_H-M   'P 1'
#
loop_
_entity.id
_entity.type
_entity.pdbx_description
1 polymer ?
#
loop_
_entity_poly.entity_id
_entity_poly.type
_entity_poly.pdbx_seq_one_letter_code
_entity_poly.pdbx_strand_id
1 'polypeptide(L)'
;GEIKDLTTEDCYVTFMAGIFRSVRFGAASSHGKANMMCFNFFESNGAFTRNTDGTYKVDFAKMKLAVNSWAEKILIYQGNGDYDGALSYLKDNATIKEQLQKELDALKTANIPVDIVFEQGKEALGL
;
A
#
# COMPACT_ATOMS: atom_id res chain seq x y z
N GLY A 1 12.27 -23.00 6.91
CA GLY A 1 12.78 -23.41 5.62
C GLY A 1 13.03 -22.20 4.76
N GLU A 2 14.13 -22.16 4.06
CA GLU A 2 14.42 -21.11 3.08
C GLU A 2 13.38 -21.21 1.96
N ILE A 3 12.78 -20.07 1.59
CA ILE A 3 11.99 -19.98 0.37
C ILE A 3 13.00 -19.96 -0.77
N LYS A 4 13.15 -21.10 -1.44
CA LYS A 4 14.01 -21.21 -2.61
C LYS A 4 13.35 -20.48 -3.77
N ASP A 5 14.15 -19.75 -4.53
CA ASP A 5 13.75 -19.05 -5.76
C ASP A 5 12.94 -17.75 -5.60
N LEU A 6 12.91 -17.15 -4.39
CA LEU A 6 12.31 -15.83 -4.21
C LEU A 6 13.23 -14.74 -4.81
N THR A 7 12.69 -14.00 -5.77
CA THR A 7 13.41 -12.88 -6.42
C THR A 7 13.09 -11.54 -5.76
N THR A 8 13.90 -10.53 -6.03
CA THR A 8 13.61 -9.14 -5.58
C THR A 8 12.33 -8.60 -6.22
N GLU A 9 12.04 -8.98 -7.46
CA GLU A 9 10.82 -8.64 -8.16
C GLU A 9 9.58 -9.19 -7.47
N ASP A 10 9.62 -10.44 -7.00
CA ASP A 10 8.54 -11.05 -6.22
C ASP A 10 8.28 -10.27 -4.93
N CYS A 11 9.35 -9.82 -4.27
CA CYS A 11 9.24 -8.97 -3.09
C CYS A 11 8.54 -7.65 -3.40
N TYR A 12 8.89 -6.99 -4.51
CA TYR A 12 8.26 -5.72 -4.89
C TYR A 12 6.78 -5.88 -5.23
N VAL A 13 6.41 -6.91 -5.97
CA VAL A 13 5.00 -7.20 -6.30
C VAL A 13 4.21 -7.49 -5.03
N THR A 14 4.73 -8.35 -4.16
CA THR A 14 4.10 -8.71 -2.88
C THR A 14 3.93 -7.49 -1.98
N PHE A 15 4.95 -6.64 -1.90
CA PHE A 15 4.91 -5.40 -1.13
C PHE A 15 3.81 -4.45 -1.63
N MET A 16 3.74 -4.23 -2.95
CA MET A 16 2.70 -3.38 -3.54
C MET A 16 1.29 -3.95 -3.35
N ALA A 17 1.12 -5.26 -3.51
CA ALA A 17 -0.15 -5.92 -3.22
C ALA A 17 -0.55 -5.77 -1.74
N GLY A 18 0.41 -5.86 -0.83
CA GLY A 18 0.21 -5.63 0.60
C GLY A 18 -0.23 -4.20 0.93
N ILE A 19 0.42 -3.19 0.32
CA ILE A 19 0.01 -1.78 0.46
C ILE A 19 -1.41 -1.59 -0.09
N PHE A 20 -1.70 -2.07 -1.29
CA PHE A 20 -3.02 -1.96 -1.91
C PHE A 20 -4.11 -2.60 -1.04
N ARG A 21 -3.83 -3.80 -0.49
CA ARG A 21 -4.73 -4.44 0.47
C ARG A 21 -4.97 -3.56 1.70
N SER A 22 -3.91 -2.98 2.25
CA SER A 22 -3.98 -2.17 3.47
C SER A 22 -4.78 -0.90 3.30
N VAL A 23 -4.66 -0.21 2.16
CA VAL A 23 -5.42 1.04 1.90
C VAL A 23 -6.93 0.80 1.77
N ARG A 24 -7.38 -0.43 1.56
CA ARG A 24 -8.80 -0.81 1.59
C ARG A 24 -9.46 -0.58 2.96
N PHE A 25 -8.67 -0.59 4.04
CA PHE A 25 -9.14 -0.26 5.39
C PHE A 25 -9.23 1.25 5.65
N GLY A 26 -8.85 2.07 4.67
CA GLY A 26 -8.88 3.51 4.74
C GLY A 26 -7.62 4.14 5.32
N ALA A 27 -7.59 5.47 5.33
CA ALA A 27 -6.46 6.29 5.78
C ALA A 27 -6.69 6.99 7.12
N ALA A 28 -7.63 6.50 7.96
CA ALA A 28 -7.93 7.12 9.24
C ALA A 28 -6.89 6.77 10.34
N SER A 29 -6.44 5.52 10.36
CA SER A 29 -5.45 5.04 11.32
C SER A 29 -4.03 5.46 10.94
N SER A 30 -3.08 5.41 11.89
CA SER A 30 -1.67 5.68 11.64
C SER A 30 -1.08 4.76 10.57
N HIS A 31 -1.41 3.46 10.59
CA HIS A 31 -1.01 2.50 9.58
C HIS A 31 -1.63 2.80 8.21
N GLY A 32 -2.93 3.16 8.18
CA GLY A 32 -3.59 3.55 6.94
C GLY A 32 -2.96 4.79 6.30
N LYS A 33 -2.62 5.80 7.11
CA LYS A 33 -1.90 6.99 6.65
C LYS A 33 -0.52 6.65 6.09
N ALA A 34 0.25 5.81 6.79
CA ALA A 34 1.57 5.39 6.35
C ALA A 34 1.50 4.62 5.01
N ASN A 35 0.55 3.70 4.86
CA ASN A 35 0.35 2.96 3.62
C ASN A 35 -0.09 3.88 2.47
N MET A 36 -0.95 4.89 2.74
CA MET A 36 -1.33 5.88 1.73
C MET A 36 -0.16 6.75 1.28
N MET A 37 0.68 7.18 2.22
CA MET A 37 1.91 7.91 1.87
C MET A 37 2.82 7.08 0.98
N CYS A 38 3.03 5.80 1.32
CA CYS A 38 3.80 4.88 0.48
C CYS A 38 3.18 4.72 -0.90
N PHE A 39 1.88 4.45 -0.97
CA PHE A 39 1.17 4.30 -2.24
C PHE A 39 1.32 5.53 -3.14
N ASN A 40 1.01 6.72 -2.60
CA ASN A 40 1.10 7.98 -3.33
C ASN A 40 2.54 8.31 -3.75
N PHE A 41 3.53 8.01 -2.90
CA PHE A 41 4.93 8.20 -3.21
C PHE A 41 5.39 7.30 -4.37
N PHE A 42 5.09 6.01 -4.31
CA PHE A 42 5.47 5.07 -5.36
C PHE A 42 4.76 5.35 -6.68
N GLU A 43 3.48 5.73 -6.63
CA GLU A 43 2.74 6.18 -7.82
C GLU A 43 3.41 7.40 -8.47
N SER A 44 3.71 8.44 -7.69
CA SER A 44 4.31 9.68 -8.21
C SER A 44 5.72 9.49 -8.77
N ASN A 45 6.44 8.46 -8.33
CA ASN A 45 7.75 8.07 -8.85
C ASN A 45 7.67 7.05 -9.99
N GLY A 46 6.46 6.69 -10.43
CA GLY A 46 6.25 5.73 -11.52
C GLY A 46 6.69 4.31 -11.19
N ALA A 47 6.80 3.97 -9.89
CA ALA A 47 7.18 2.64 -9.43
C ALA A 47 6.15 1.57 -9.82
N PHE A 48 4.92 2.00 -10.06
CA PHE A 48 3.87 1.20 -10.66
C PHE A 48 2.99 2.05 -11.57
N THR A 49 2.29 1.40 -12.48
CA THR A 49 1.34 2.03 -13.41
C THR A 49 0.02 1.26 -13.39
N ARG A 50 -1.05 1.97 -13.75
CA ARG A 50 -2.36 1.38 -14.01
C ARG A 50 -2.49 1.06 -15.49
N ASN A 51 -2.93 -0.15 -15.79
CA ASN A 51 -3.26 -0.54 -17.15
C ASN A 51 -4.72 -0.16 -17.49
N THR A 52 -5.04 -0.13 -18.76
CA THR A 52 -6.41 0.20 -19.24
C THR A 52 -7.47 -0.83 -18.83
N ASP A 53 -7.05 -2.05 -18.51
CA ASP A 53 -7.90 -3.13 -18.02
C ASP A 53 -8.13 -3.10 -16.49
N GLY A 54 -7.60 -2.08 -15.79
CA GLY A 54 -7.74 -1.92 -14.35
C GLY A 54 -6.70 -2.69 -13.52
N THR A 55 -5.78 -3.41 -14.16
CA THR A 55 -4.67 -4.07 -13.45
C THR A 55 -3.53 -3.10 -13.16
N TYR A 56 -2.62 -3.50 -12.27
CA TYR A 56 -1.41 -2.74 -11.94
C TYR A 56 -0.17 -3.47 -12.44
N LYS A 57 0.82 -2.70 -12.87
CA LYS A 57 2.12 -3.21 -13.28
C LYS A 57 3.23 -2.51 -12.52
N VAL A 58 4.12 -3.26 -11.89
CA VAL A 58 5.31 -2.73 -11.21
C VAL A 58 6.43 -2.53 -12.23
N ASP A 59 7.03 -1.34 -12.23
CA ASP A 59 8.28 -1.05 -12.90
C ASP A 59 9.43 -1.32 -11.91
N PHE A 60 10.12 -2.43 -12.07
CA PHE A 60 11.11 -2.89 -11.09
C PHE A 60 12.31 -1.95 -10.95
N ALA A 61 12.75 -1.33 -12.05
CA ALA A 61 13.86 -0.38 -12.01
C ALA A 61 13.47 0.88 -11.24
N LYS A 62 12.30 1.44 -11.53
CA LYS A 62 11.78 2.61 -10.82
C LYS A 62 11.38 2.27 -9.38
N MET A 63 10.86 1.06 -9.12
CA MET A 63 10.54 0.63 -7.76
C MET A 63 11.79 0.60 -6.89
N LYS A 64 12.91 0.05 -7.39
CA LYS A 64 14.18 0.05 -6.66
C LYS A 64 14.63 1.48 -6.29
N LEU A 65 14.55 2.42 -7.22
CA LEU A 65 14.89 3.82 -6.97
C LEU A 65 13.92 4.46 -5.97
N ALA A 66 12.63 4.22 -6.13
CA ALA A 66 11.61 4.77 -5.25
C ALA A 66 11.71 4.24 -3.82
N VAL A 67 12.01 2.96 -3.61
CA VAL A 67 12.25 2.39 -2.28
C VAL A 67 13.43 3.07 -1.60
N ASN A 68 14.55 3.26 -2.31
CA ASN A 68 15.72 3.95 -1.77
C ASN A 68 15.40 5.41 -1.40
N SER A 69 14.74 6.13 -2.29
CA SER A 69 14.35 7.54 -2.04
C SER A 69 13.32 7.67 -0.92
N TRP A 70 12.43 6.69 -0.76
CA TRP A 70 11.49 6.65 0.36
C TRP A 70 12.21 6.45 1.70
N ALA A 71 13.12 5.49 1.75
CA ALA A 71 13.93 5.25 2.95
C ALA A 71 14.78 6.47 3.31
N GLU A 72 15.45 7.08 2.33
CA GLU A 72 16.24 8.30 2.51
C GLU A 72 15.39 9.44 3.08
N LYS A 73 14.20 9.70 2.50
CA LYS A 73 13.29 10.74 2.98
C LYS A 73 12.92 10.56 4.46
N ILE A 74 12.58 9.33 4.86
CA ILE A 74 12.22 9.04 6.26
C ILE A 74 13.42 9.22 7.18
N LEU A 75 14.59 8.71 6.79
CA LEU A 75 15.82 8.83 7.57
C LEU A 75 16.26 10.30 7.75
N ILE A 76 16.05 11.15 6.74
CA ILE A 76 16.35 12.59 6.83
C ILE A 76 15.43 13.26 7.84
N TYR A 77 14.11 13.00 7.80
CA TYR A 77 13.19 13.55 8.82
C TYR A 77 13.58 13.12 10.24
N GLN A 78 13.90 11.84 10.41
CA GLN A 78 14.29 11.29 11.71
C GLN A 78 15.65 11.82 12.17
N GLY A 79 16.65 11.83 11.29
CA GLY A 79 18.02 12.27 11.63
C GLY A 79 18.10 13.74 11.97
N ASN A 80 17.29 14.58 11.34
CA ASN A 80 17.23 16.01 11.60
C ASN A 80 16.25 16.39 12.73
N GLY A 81 15.44 15.47 13.22
CA GLY A 81 14.36 15.76 14.17
C GLY A 81 13.28 16.68 13.58
N ASP A 82 13.10 16.67 12.25
CA ASP A 82 12.17 17.56 11.54
C ASP A 82 10.73 17.04 11.65
N TYR A 83 10.16 17.23 12.83
CA TYR A 83 8.78 16.82 13.12
C TYR A 83 7.76 17.59 12.29
N ASP A 84 7.93 18.90 12.13
CA ASP A 84 6.98 19.74 11.42
C ASP A 84 6.97 19.44 9.92
N GLY A 85 8.13 19.22 9.32
CA GLY A 85 8.25 18.77 7.93
C GLY A 85 7.62 17.40 7.71
N ALA A 86 7.85 16.45 8.60
CA ALA A 86 7.23 15.12 8.54
C ALA A 86 5.70 15.20 8.68
N LEU A 87 5.19 16.04 9.59
CA LEU A 87 3.76 16.24 9.80
C LEU A 87 3.09 16.90 8.57
N SER A 88 3.73 17.90 7.97
CA SER A 88 3.26 18.53 6.73
C SER A 88 3.20 17.51 5.60
N TYR A 89 4.28 16.73 5.42
CA TYR A 89 4.32 15.68 4.40
C TYR A 89 3.19 14.65 4.58
N LEU A 90 2.93 14.25 5.82
CA LEU A 90 1.82 13.33 6.15
C LEU A 90 0.47 13.93 5.77
N LYS A 91 0.20 15.18 6.10
CA LYS A 91 -1.07 15.85 5.76
C LYS A 91 -1.30 15.89 4.26
N ASP A 92 -0.26 16.18 3.49
CA ASP A 92 -0.35 16.37 2.05
C ASP A 92 -0.42 15.04 1.27
N ASN A 93 0.14 13.96 1.83
CA ASN A 93 0.35 12.72 1.09
C ASN A 93 -0.42 11.50 1.64
N ALA A 94 -1.09 11.60 2.80
CA ALA A 94 -1.83 10.48 3.39
C ALA A 94 -3.32 10.46 2.97
N THR A 95 -3.66 10.98 1.79
CA THR A 95 -5.03 11.06 1.29
C THR A 95 -5.29 10.04 0.20
N ILE A 96 -6.49 9.46 0.19
CA ILE A 96 -6.95 8.60 -0.91
C ILE A 96 -7.35 9.51 -2.08
N LYS A 97 -6.64 9.38 -3.18
CA LYS A 97 -6.94 10.13 -4.41
C LYS A 97 -8.19 9.56 -5.10
N GLU A 98 -8.86 10.42 -5.88
CA GLU A 98 -10.12 10.07 -6.55
C GLU A 98 -10.04 8.78 -7.39
N GLN A 99 -8.95 8.59 -8.13
CA GLN A 99 -8.77 7.40 -8.96
C GLN A 99 -8.70 6.13 -8.12
N LEU A 100 -7.92 6.15 -7.03
CA LEU A 100 -7.84 5.01 -6.11
C LEU A 100 -9.19 4.76 -5.43
N GLN A 101 -9.92 5.81 -5.06
CA GLN A 101 -11.25 5.65 -4.46
C GLN A 101 -12.21 4.92 -5.41
N LYS A 102 -12.24 5.27 -6.69
CA LYS A 102 -13.04 4.57 -7.71
C LYS A 102 -12.69 3.08 -7.80
N GLU A 103 -11.41 2.75 -7.74
CA GLU A 103 -10.94 1.36 -7.78
C GLU A 103 -11.36 0.58 -6.53
N LEU A 104 -11.28 1.20 -5.35
CA LEU A 104 -11.76 0.61 -4.10
C LEU A 104 -13.28 0.40 -4.09
N ASP A 105 -14.03 1.35 -4.62
CA ASP A 105 -15.48 1.27 -4.75
C ASP A 105 -15.89 0.15 -5.72
N ALA A 106 -15.14 -0.04 -6.81
CA ALA A 106 -15.37 -1.14 -7.75
C ALA A 106 -15.18 -2.52 -7.08
N LEU A 107 -14.16 -2.67 -6.22
CA LEU A 107 -13.96 -3.89 -5.43
C LEU A 107 -15.12 -4.15 -4.46
N LYS A 108 -15.65 -3.10 -3.84
CA LYS A 108 -16.81 -3.19 -2.96
C LYS A 108 -18.07 -3.61 -3.74
N THR A 109 -18.29 -3.03 -4.92
CA THR A 109 -19.40 -3.37 -5.80
C THR A 109 -19.33 -4.83 -6.28
N ALA A 110 -18.11 -5.34 -6.50
CA ALA A 110 -17.88 -6.74 -6.85
C ALA A 110 -18.00 -7.71 -5.66
N ASN A 111 -18.41 -7.22 -4.48
CA ASN A 111 -18.52 -7.99 -3.24
C ASN A 111 -17.23 -8.71 -2.83
N ILE A 112 -16.07 -8.16 -3.18
CA ILE A 112 -14.78 -8.70 -2.74
C ILE A 112 -14.57 -8.31 -1.27
N PRO A 113 -14.48 -9.27 -0.33
CA PRO A 113 -14.34 -8.98 1.09
C PRO A 113 -13.12 -8.11 1.39
N VAL A 114 -13.26 -7.14 2.30
CA VAL A 114 -12.13 -6.32 2.77
C VAL A 114 -11.19 -7.17 3.60
N ASP A 115 -11.72 -8.08 4.40
CA ASP A 115 -10.97 -8.94 5.28
C ASP A 115 -11.50 -10.38 5.24
N ILE A 116 -10.74 -11.30 5.83
CA ILE A 116 -11.16 -12.68 5.97
C ILE A 116 -12.19 -12.74 7.09
N VAL A 117 -13.37 -13.24 6.77
CA VAL A 117 -14.42 -13.52 7.75
C VAL A 117 -14.43 -15.01 8.02
N PHE A 118 -14.17 -15.39 9.27
CA PHE A 118 -14.27 -16.77 9.71
C PHE A 118 -15.66 -17.00 10.30
N GLU A 119 -16.32 -18.05 9.90
CA GLU A 119 -17.52 -18.51 10.58
C GLU A 119 -17.14 -18.94 12.01
N GLN A 120 -17.88 -18.46 12.99
CA GLN A 120 -17.62 -18.69 14.41
C GLN A 120 -18.90 -19.09 15.15
N GLY A 121 -18.73 -19.71 16.29
CA GLY A 121 -19.83 -20.11 17.17
C GLY A 121 -20.12 -21.59 17.12
N LYS A 122 -21.13 -22.01 17.89
CA LYS A 122 -21.48 -23.43 18.09
C LYS A 122 -21.89 -24.09 16.78
N GLU A 123 -22.64 -23.37 15.94
CA GLU A 123 -23.12 -23.88 14.64
C GLU A 123 -21.95 -24.16 13.68
N ALA A 124 -20.95 -23.28 13.63
CA ALA A 124 -19.74 -23.48 12.80
C ALA A 124 -18.88 -24.65 13.29
N LEU A 125 -18.94 -24.97 14.60
CA LEU A 125 -18.21 -26.06 15.23
C LEU A 125 -19.01 -27.36 15.27
N GLY A 126 -20.28 -27.35 14.88
CA GLY A 126 -21.14 -28.52 14.94
C GLY A 126 -21.54 -28.95 16.38
N LEU A 127 -21.58 -27.98 17.33
CA LEU A 127 -21.86 -28.18 18.74
C LEU A 127 -23.31 -27.84 19.10
#